data_4d538997e8227d8df4d7160c1cf7c481
#
_entry.id   4d538997e8227d8df4d7160c1cf7c481
#
_cell.length_a   1.000
_cell.length_b   1.000
_cell.length_c   1.000
_cell.angle_alpha   90.00
_cell.angle_beta   90.00
_cell.angle_gamma   90.00
#
_symmetry.space_group_name_H-M   'P 1'
#
loop_
_entity.id
_entity.type
_entity.pdbx_description
1 polymer ?
#
loop_
_entity_poly.entity_id
_entity_poly.type
_entity_poly.pdbx_seq_one_letter_code
_entity_poly.pdbx_strand_id
1 'polypeptide(L)'
;MADTVLGEGNPTSAVRTFGLTSMKDVYFSPDIQTVLKSTGHGNRELTWCLLLVGVLIIVVAYINFINFSTALAPARIGTLNICKITGASVFNLRFNVILEAVLLSVGAWLIALVWVYVFSVTDLAKTYFSCSLNPFENILLYVSLGGCSVLFGILSGFYPAYYMTTFQPAVVLKGKFGLSRQGRKLRNGLLIFQFFVTITLIAAASFIMLQRNYLTHYFWGYSKENVVYVPTNKTIENSLETFREELMRVPGIQDVTASRYLPGDEFMTWGRILGDKHVSFAAWPVEPNFLSFFKIPVEEGENFSHVPEGKDFVIFNRKMVQKFDLQQIVGLKGISCFRNKGEVIGIAKDVHFASLHYAVGPLAFVCGDDMWNEYIFIKIVPAQIRETIQYIKDCFEKFGSPACQITFLDEHIEQLYQREEHLSQVISLMGVITILIALAGIYGLVLFNIRHKVKEIGVRKINGAGEWQVMWMLNRIFVCLSGIGFVIACPLSYWLVDHWLSGYPYHTPIYWWVFLLAFMITLFVTFVTVGYRSWKAATSNPADAVKME
;
A
#
# COMPACT_ATOMS: atom_id res chain seq x y z
N MET A 1 3.73 33.74 -11.66
CA MET A 1 4.21 35.12 -11.39
C MET A 1 4.50 35.18 -9.90
N ALA A 2 5.73 35.17 -9.51
CA ALA A 2 6.15 35.33 -8.12
C ALA A 2 6.43 36.82 -7.92
N ASP A 3 5.55 37.53 -7.22
CA ASP A 3 5.80 38.89 -6.82
C ASP A 3 6.65 38.88 -5.53
N THR A 4 7.91 39.26 -5.68
CA THR A 4 8.84 39.43 -4.56
C THR A 4 8.54 40.78 -3.91
N VAL A 5 7.91 40.79 -2.75
CA VAL A 5 7.78 42.00 -1.94
C VAL A 5 9.04 42.17 -1.10
N LEU A 6 9.94 43.03 -1.56
CA LEU A 6 11.10 43.47 -0.77
C LEU A 6 10.63 44.52 0.25
N GLY A 7 10.57 44.11 1.52
CA GLY A 7 10.42 45.06 2.63
C GLY A 7 11.78 45.73 2.92
N GLU A 8 11.92 47.01 2.62
CA GLU A 8 13.07 47.82 3.04
C GLU A 8 13.08 47.99 4.58
N GLY A 9 14.10 47.54 5.25
CA GLY A 9 14.40 47.96 6.62
C GLY A 9 14.59 46.89 7.66
N ASN A 10 15.31 45.81 7.44
CA ASN A 10 16.11 45.14 8.48
C ASN A 10 16.92 43.96 7.86
N PRO A 11 18.24 43.88 8.02
CA PRO A 11 19.05 42.82 7.40
C PRO A 11 18.84 41.42 8.02
N THR A 12 17.87 41.25 8.93
CA THR A 12 17.49 39.99 9.59
C THR A 12 16.12 39.44 9.19
N SER A 13 15.41 40.07 8.24
CA SER A 13 14.13 39.54 7.78
C SER A 13 14.36 38.40 6.79
N ALA A 14 14.01 37.20 7.19
CA ALA A 14 13.91 36.07 6.26
C ALA A 14 13.05 36.47 5.06
N VAL A 15 13.59 36.32 3.85
CA VAL A 15 12.83 36.57 2.60
C VAL A 15 11.65 35.59 2.59
N ARG A 16 10.46 36.12 2.83
CA ARG A 16 9.22 35.34 2.72
C ARG A 16 8.74 35.38 1.28
N THR A 17 8.79 34.27 0.61
CA THR A 17 8.18 34.10 -0.70
C THR A 17 6.73 33.62 -0.53
N PHE A 18 5.80 34.38 -1.08
CA PHE A 18 4.39 33.97 -1.11
C PHE A 18 4.11 33.31 -2.45
N GLY A 19 3.64 32.07 -2.43
CA GLY A 19 3.16 31.34 -3.59
C GLY A 19 1.63 31.25 -3.59
N LEU A 20 0.99 31.43 -4.75
CA LEU A 20 -0.43 31.15 -4.95
C LEU A 20 -0.57 29.75 -5.51
N THR A 21 -1.28 28.87 -4.80
CA THR A 21 -1.61 27.53 -5.26
C THR A 21 -3.08 27.48 -5.70
N SER A 22 -3.35 26.92 -6.87
CA SER A 22 -4.72 26.72 -7.33
C SER A 22 -5.48 25.80 -6.38
N MET A 23 -6.76 26.10 -6.09
CA MET A 23 -7.62 25.24 -5.27
C MET A 23 -7.70 23.80 -5.77
N LYS A 24 -7.56 23.57 -7.08
CA LYS A 24 -7.54 22.22 -7.68
C LYS A 24 -6.27 21.43 -7.34
N ASP A 25 -5.16 22.13 -7.10
CA ASP A 25 -3.85 21.52 -6.82
C ASP A 25 -3.61 21.37 -5.31
N VAL A 26 -4.39 22.06 -4.46
CA VAL A 26 -4.27 22.01 -3.00
C VAL A 26 -4.38 20.58 -2.45
N TYR A 27 -5.30 19.78 -3.01
CA TYR A 27 -5.53 18.39 -2.58
C TYR A 27 -4.28 17.49 -2.72
N PHE A 28 -3.44 17.75 -3.72
CA PHE A 28 -2.22 16.99 -4.01
C PHE A 28 -0.92 17.75 -3.68
N SER A 29 -1.00 18.92 -3.05
CA SER A 29 0.18 19.74 -2.74
C SER A 29 0.86 19.26 -1.47
N PRO A 30 2.14 18.83 -1.51
CA PRO A 30 2.87 18.39 -0.32
C PRO A 30 3.13 19.52 0.67
N ASP A 31 3.29 20.76 0.19
CA ASP A 31 3.65 21.92 1.02
C ASP A 31 2.50 22.39 1.93
N ILE A 32 1.26 22.06 1.58
CA ILE A 32 0.05 22.48 2.32
C ILE A 32 -0.37 21.40 3.33
N GLN A 33 0.12 20.18 3.19
CA GLN A 33 -0.20 19.06 4.09
C GLN A 33 0.18 19.35 5.56
N THR A 34 1.20 20.18 5.78
CA THR A 34 1.66 20.56 7.11
C THR A 34 0.78 21.63 7.78
N VAL A 35 -0.05 22.36 7.04
CA VAL A 35 -0.80 23.53 7.55
C VAL A 35 -2.27 23.21 7.81
N LEU A 36 -2.86 22.26 7.10
CA LEU A 36 -4.30 21.98 7.16
C LEU A 36 -4.57 20.52 7.55
N LYS A 37 -4.35 20.16 8.82
CA LYS A 37 -4.66 18.80 9.36
C LYS A 37 -6.12 18.34 9.16
N SER A 38 -7.06 19.27 8.98
CA SER A 38 -8.50 18.98 8.91
C SER A 38 -9.02 18.61 7.53
N THR A 39 -8.22 18.77 6.48
CA THR A 39 -8.63 18.47 5.11
C THR A 39 -7.93 17.19 4.63
N GLY A 40 -8.71 16.19 4.22
CA GLY A 40 -8.15 14.97 3.64
C GLY A 40 -7.28 15.28 2.43
N HIS A 41 -6.01 14.87 2.45
CA HIS A 41 -5.06 15.09 1.37
C HIS A 41 -4.82 13.81 0.58
N GLY A 42 -4.77 13.94 -0.76
CA GLY A 42 -4.41 12.85 -1.66
C GLY A 42 -2.91 12.77 -1.91
N ASN A 43 -2.39 11.56 -2.05
CA ASN A 43 -1.04 11.35 -2.55
C ASN A 43 -1.11 11.11 -4.06
N ARG A 44 -0.51 12.01 -4.84
CA ARG A 44 -0.51 11.94 -6.30
C ARG A 44 0.19 10.68 -6.82
N GLU A 45 1.32 10.31 -6.22
CA GLU A 45 2.10 9.14 -6.61
C GLU A 45 1.32 7.85 -6.35
N LEU A 46 0.69 7.75 -5.18
CA LEU A 46 -0.17 6.64 -4.82
C LEU A 46 -1.35 6.49 -5.78
N THR A 47 -2.01 7.59 -6.12
CA THR A 47 -3.14 7.60 -7.05
C THR A 47 -2.72 7.09 -8.43
N TRP A 48 -1.56 7.55 -8.95
CA TRP A 48 -1.02 7.05 -10.21
C TRP A 48 -0.61 5.56 -10.14
N CYS A 49 -0.04 5.13 -9.01
CA CYS A 49 0.31 3.73 -8.80
C CYS A 49 -0.94 2.83 -8.85
N LEU A 50 -1.99 3.18 -8.11
CA LEU A 50 -3.24 2.42 -8.10
C LEU A 50 -3.93 2.40 -9.47
N LEU A 51 -3.92 3.53 -10.19
CA LEU A 51 -4.44 3.62 -11.55
C LEU A 51 -3.65 2.71 -12.50
N LEU A 52 -2.32 2.73 -12.43
CA LEU A 52 -1.45 1.87 -13.24
C LEU A 52 -1.75 0.39 -12.97
N VAL A 53 -1.86 -0.01 -11.70
CA VAL A 53 -2.20 -1.40 -11.33
C VAL A 53 -3.59 -1.78 -11.86
N GLY A 54 -4.58 -0.90 -11.74
CA GLY A 54 -5.92 -1.12 -12.31
C GLY A 54 -5.89 -1.32 -13.83
N VAL A 55 -5.14 -0.50 -14.56
CA VAL A 55 -4.95 -0.64 -16.01
C VAL A 55 -4.25 -1.96 -16.34
N LEU A 56 -3.22 -2.35 -15.58
CA LEU A 56 -2.53 -3.63 -15.78
C LEU A 56 -3.47 -4.83 -15.59
N ILE A 57 -4.35 -4.80 -14.60
CA ILE A 57 -5.36 -5.85 -14.39
C ILE A 57 -6.32 -5.95 -15.59
N ILE A 58 -6.79 -4.81 -16.09
CA ILE A 58 -7.65 -4.77 -17.28
C ILE A 58 -6.91 -5.35 -18.50
N VAL A 59 -5.64 -4.99 -18.70
CA VAL A 59 -4.81 -5.54 -19.79
C VAL A 59 -4.63 -7.06 -19.64
N VAL A 60 -4.40 -7.55 -18.42
CA VAL A 60 -4.32 -9.00 -18.16
C VAL A 60 -5.65 -9.70 -18.44
N ALA A 61 -6.77 -9.11 -18.05
CA ALA A 61 -8.10 -9.65 -18.36
C ALA A 61 -8.36 -9.68 -19.88
N TYR A 62 -7.98 -8.62 -20.59
CA TYR A 62 -8.04 -8.54 -22.04
C TYR A 62 -7.19 -9.63 -22.73
N ILE A 63 -5.95 -9.80 -22.30
CA ILE A 63 -5.05 -10.86 -22.77
C ILE A 63 -5.69 -12.24 -22.54
N ASN A 64 -6.29 -12.43 -21.37
CA ASN A 64 -6.94 -13.67 -21.01
C ASN A 64 -8.12 -13.97 -21.95
N PHE A 65 -8.96 -12.98 -22.25
CA PHE A 65 -10.04 -13.13 -23.22
C PHE A 65 -9.53 -13.52 -24.62
N ILE A 66 -8.47 -12.87 -25.11
CA ILE A 66 -7.84 -13.22 -26.40
C ILE A 66 -7.33 -14.66 -26.39
N ASN A 67 -6.62 -15.07 -25.33
CA ASN A 67 -6.10 -16.42 -25.19
C ASN A 67 -7.22 -17.46 -25.21
N PHE A 68 -8.30 -17.21 -24.45
CA PHE A 68 -9.45 -18.12 -24.39
C PHE A 68 -10.21 -18.17 -25.71
N SER A 69 -10.53 -17.02 -26.32
CA SER A 69 -11.23 -16.96 -27.61
C SER A 69 -10.43 -17.61 -28.73
N THR A 70 -9.10 -17.41 -28.74
CA THR A 70 -8.20 -18.05 -29.71
C THR A 70 -8.10 -19.57 -29.48
N ALA A 71 -8.17 -20.01 -28.22
CA ALA A 71 -8.20 -21.44 -27.89
C ALA A 71 -9.47 -22.13 -28.38
N LEU A 72 -10.61 -21.43 -28.42
CA LEU A 72 -11.87 -21.95 -28.96
C LEU A 72 -11.99 -21.81 -30.49
N ALA A 73 -11.09 -21.10 -31.13
CA ALA A 73 -11.13 -20.83 -32.58
C ALA A 73 -11.27 -22.08 -33.43
N PRO A 74 -10.56 -23.21 -33.18
CA PRO A 74 -10.70 -24.43 -34.03
C PRO A 74 -12.12 -25.00 -34.07
N ALA A 75 -12.86 -24.92 -32.94
CA ALA A 75 -14.24 -25.39 -32.91
C ALA A 75 -15.18 -24.48 -33.72
N ARG A 76 -14.86 -23.21 -33.86
CA ARG A 76 -15.69 -22.19 -34.55
C ARG A 76 -15.29 -22.00 -36.03
N ILE A 77 -14.01 -22.26 -36.39
CA ILE A 77 -13.51 -22.07 -37.74
C ILE A 77 -14.29 -22.94 -38.76
N GLY A 78 -14.68 -24.16 -38.41
CA GLY A 78 -15.51 -25.02 -39.23
C GLY A 78 -16.84 -24.37 -39.62
N THR A 79 -17.61 -23.91 -38.62
CA THR A 79 -18.91 -23.25 -38.80
C THR A 79 -18.77 -21.95 -39.62
N LEU A 80 -17.76 -21.11 -39.29
CA LEU A 80 -17.50 -19.86 -40.03
C LEU A 80 -17.16 -20.10 -41.50
N ASN A 81 -16.40 -21.17 -41.81
CA ASN A 81 -16.07 -21.50 -43.19
C ASN A 81 -17.28 -22.07 -43.95
N ILE A 82 -18.17 -22.82 -43.32
CA ILE A 82 -19.45 -23.25 -43.91
C ILE A 82 -20.26 -22.00 -44.30
N CYS A 83 -20.44 -21.05 -43.38
CA CYS A 83 -21.12 -19.78 -43.65
C CYS A 83 -20.46 -19.01 -44.81
N LYS A 84 -19.13 -19.07 -44.92
CA LYS A 84 -18.37 -18.41 -45.99
C LYS A 84 -18.64 -19.07 -47.36
N ILE A 85 -18.74 -20.40 -47.40
CA ILE A 85 -19.07 -21.15 -48.62
C ILE A 85 -20.52 -20.91 -49.04
N THR A 86 -21.44 -20.72 -48.08
CA THR A 86 -22.85 -20.40 -48.35
C THR A 86 -23.09 -18.94 -48.71
N GLY A 87 -22.03 -18.10 -48.84
CA GLY A 87 -22.10 -16.74 -49.36
C GLY A 87 -22.06 -15.62 -48.30
N ALA A 88 -21.80 -15.94 -47.05
CA ALA A 88 -21.64 -14.90 -46.00
C ALA A 88 -20.38 -14.07 -46.27
N SER A 89 -20.51 -12.73 -46.24
CA SER A 89 -19.37 -11.83 -46.39
C SER A 89 -18.42 -11.90 -45.18
N VAL A 90 -17.13 -11.77 -45.43
CA VAL A 90 -16.10 -11.79 -44.41
C VAL A 90 -16.32 -10.66 -43.36
N PHE A 91 -16.85 -9.52 -43.81
CA PHE A 91 -17.19 -8.40 -42.93
C PHE A 91 -18.28 -8.78 -41.92
N ASN A 92 -19.38 -9.39 -42.38
CA ASN A 92 -20.48 -9.82 -41.51
C ASN A 92 -20.00 -10.89 -40.51
N LEU A 93 -19.14 -11.81 -40.90
CA LEU A 93 -18.57 -12.82 -40.00
C LEU A 93 -17.70 -12.18 -38.91
N ARG A 94 -16.84 -11.23 -39.30
CA ARG A 94 -16.03 -10.47 -38.34
C ARG A 94 -16.88 -9.66 -37.39
N PHE A 95 -17.88 -8.94 -37.92
CA PHE A 95 -18.79 -8.15 -37.12
C PHE A 95 -19.53 -8.98 -36.08
N ASN A 96 -20.03 -10.17 -36.44
CA ASN A 96 -20.68 -11.08 -35.50
C ASN A 96 -19.75 -11.52 -34.35
N VAL A 97 -18.50 -11.86 -34.65
CA VAL A 97 -17.52 -12.25 -33.60
C VAL A 97 -17.19 -11.06 -32.68
N ILE A 98 -17.06 -9.85 -33.24
CA ILE A 98 -16.81 -8.63 -32.43
C ILE A 98 -18.05 -8.30 -31.60
N LEU A 99 -19.26 -8.39 -32.18
CA LEU A 99 -20.51 -8.13 -31.48
C LEU A 99 -20.68 -9.10 -30.28
N GLU A 100 -20.37 -10.38 -30.45
CA GLU A 100 -20.38 -11.35 -29.35
C GLU A 100 -19.43 -10.93 -28.23
N ALA A 101 -18.22 -10.50 -28.56
CA ALA A 101 -17.25 -10.02 -27.56
C ALA A 101 -17.74 -8.76 -26.84
N VAL A 102 -18.38 -7.82 -27.55
CA VAL A 102 -18.98 -6.60 -26.95
C VAL A 102 -20.13 -6.96 -26.02
N LEU A 103 -21.02 -7.88 -26.45
CA LEU A 103 -22.14 -8.32 -25.61
C LEU A 103 -21.67 -9.00 -24.32
N LEU A 104 -20.63 -9.83 -24.41
CA LEU A 104 -20.00 -10.43 -23.21
C LEU A 104 -19.37 -9.39 -22.31
N SER A 105 -18.69 -8.40 -22.86
CA SER A 105 -18.06 -7.32 -22.10
C SER A 105 -19.10 -6.44 -21.38
N VAL A 106 -20.16 -6.06 -22.09
CA VAL A 106 -21.28 -5.29 -21.51
C VAL A 106 -22.01 -6.10 -20.44
N GLY A 107 -22.25 -7.39 -20.69
CA GLY A 107 -22.84 -8.30 -19.69
C GLY A 107 -21.99 -8.40 -18.42
N ALA A 108 -20.67 -8.51 -18.57
CA ALA A 108 -19.73 -8.51 -17.45
C ALA A 108 -19.75 -7.16 -16.68
N TRP A 109 -19.84 -6.03 -17.39
CA TRP A 109 -19.99 -4.72 -16.78
C TRP A 109 -21.28 -4.59 -15.98
N LEU A 110 -22.42 -5.08 -16.50
CA LEU A 110 -23.69 -5.09 -15.77
C LEU A 110 -23.61 -5.92 -14.48
N ILE A 111 -22.96 -7.10 -14.54
CA ILE A 111 -22.74 -7.92 -13.35
C ILE A 111 -21.83 -7.18 -12.36
N ALA A 112 -20.77 -6.52 -12.84
CA ALA A 112 -19.88 -5.74 -12.00
C ALA A 112 -20.60 -4.58 -11.31
N LEU A 113 -21.54 -3.89 -11.99
CA LEU A 113 -22.38 -2.85 -11.38
C LEU A 113 -23.21 -3.40 -10.21
N VAL A 114 -23.79 -4.58 -10.36
CA VAL A 114 -24.56 -5.23 -9.26
C VAL A 114 -23.62 -5.52 -8.08
N TRP A 115 -22.44 -6.06 -8.33
CA TRP A 115 -21.45 -6.34 -7.28
C TRP A 115 -20.98 -5.06 -6.57
N VAL A 116 -20.69 -4.00 -7.32
CA VAL A 116 -20.29 -2.70 -6.74
C VAL A 116 -21.43 -2.11 -5.91
N TYR A 117 -22.67 -2.18 -6.39
CA TYR A 117 -23.83 -1.72 -5.61
C TYR A 117 -23.98 -2.49 -4.30
N VAL A 118 -23.94 -3.83 -4.35
CA VAL A 118 -24.01 -4.68 -3.14
C VAL A 118 -22.87 -4.35 -2.18
N PHE A 119 -21.65 -4.18 -2.70
CA PHE A 119 -20.48 -3.82 -1.88
C PHE A 119 -20.64 -2.43 -1.27
N SER A 120 -21.14 -1.43 -2.02
CA SER A 120 -21.29 -0.05 -1.55
C SER A 120 -22.23 0.10 -0.34
N VAL A 121 -23.13 -0.86 -0.14
CA VAL A 121 -24.06 -0.88 1.02
C VAL A 121 -23.40 -1.48 2.27
N THR A 122 -22.28 -2.18 2.12
CA THR A 122 -21.58 -2.81 3.25
C THR A 122 -20.78 -1.81 4.07
N ASP A 123 -20.61 -2.08 5.38
CA ASP A 123 -19.75 -1.25 6.24
C ASP A 123 -18.27 -1.31 5.82
N LEU A 124 -17.84 -2.39 5.18
CA LEU A 124 -16.51 -2.50 4.60
C LEU A 124 -16.23 -1.40 3.56
N ALA A 125 -17.21 -1.09 2.69
CA ALA A 125 -17.04 -0.02 1.72
C ALA A 125 -16.78 1.33 2.38
N LYS A 126 -17.49 1.63 3.47
CA LYS A 126 -17.33 2.88 4.24
C LYS A 126 -15.98 2.96 4.96
N THR A 127 -15.45 1.81 5.38
CA THR A 127 -14.16 1.73 6.07
C THR A 127 -12.98 1.99 5.12
N TYR A 128 -13.05 1.43 3.89
CA TYR A 128 -11.93 1.49 2.95
C TYR A 128 -12.00 2.66 1.96
N PHE A 129 -13.19 3.23 1.73
CA PHE A 129 -13.39 4.27 0.73
C PHE A 129 -14.06 5.49 1.35
N SER A 130 -13.35 6.63 1.30
CA SER A 130 -13.89 7.92 1.76
C SER A 130 -14.92 8.53 0.81
N CYS A 131 -15.07 7.97 -0.39
CA CYS A 131 -16.05 8.41 -1.39
C CYS A 131 -17.19 7.40 -1.53
N SER A 132 -18.37 7.88 -1.89
CA SER A 132 -19.49 7.01 -2.20
C SER A 132 -19.22 6.19 -3.46
N LEU A 133 -19.28 4.85 -3.31
CA LEU A 133 -19.20 3.91 -4.44
C LEU A 133 -20.56 3.63 -5.07
N ASN A 134 -21.64 4.27 -4.58
CA ASN A 134 -22.98 4.03 -5.09
C ASN A 134 -23.10 4.43 -6.57
N PRO A 135 -23.46 3.50 -7.48
CA PRO A 135 -23.61 3.80 -8.90
C PRO A 135 -24.64 4.88 -9.22
N PHE A 136 -25.68 5.02 -8.39
CA PHE A 136 -26.72 6.03 -8.60
C PHE A 136 -26.24 7.45 -8.24
N GLU A 137 -25.29 7.59 -7.36
CA GLU A 137 -24.70 8.89 -7.00
C GLU A 137 -23.62 9.33 -7.98
N ASN A 138 -22.92 8.36 -8.60
CA ASN A 138 -21.81 8.60 -9.52
C ASN A 138 -22.11 8.11 -10.95
N ILE A 139 -23.31 8.40 -11.45
CA ILE A 139 -23.82 7.85 -12.71
C ILE A 139 -22.90 8.12 -13.91
N LEU A 140 -22.29 9.31 -13.98
CA LEU A 140 -21.39 9.68 -15.07
C LEU A 140 -20.13 8.80 -15.10
N LEU A 141 -19.57 8.47 -13.91
CA LEU A 141 -18.42 7.58 -13.79
C LEU A 141 -18.76 6.18 -14.30
N TYR A 142 -19.88 5.62 -13.87
CA TYR A 142 -20.25 4.24 -14.25
C TYR A 142 -20.68 4.15 -15.72
N VAL A 143 -21.34 5.17 -16.27
CA VAL A 143 -21.64 5.24 -17.71
C VAL A 143 -20.34 5.33 -18.53
N SER A 144 -19.36 6.13 -18.11
CA SER A 144 -18.06 6.20 -18.78
C SER A 144 -17.30 4.86 -18.75
N LEU A 145 -17.35 4.15 -17.61
CA LEU A 145 -16.82 2.78 -17.50
C LEU A 145 -17.57 1.79 -18.42
N GLY A 146 -18.88 1.96 -18.60
CA GLY A 146 -19.66 1.22 -19.59
C GLY A 146 -19.19 1.48 -21.02
N GLY A 147 -18.90 2.73 -21.37
CA GLY A 147 -18.28 3.09 -22.64
C GLY A 147 -16.90 2.43 -22.83
N CYS A 148 -16.07 2.44 -21.80
CA CYS A 148 -14.80 1.70 -21.78
C CYS A 148 -15.01 0.20 -21.98
N SER A 149 -16.02 -0.40 -21.36
CA SER A 149 -16.36 -1.81 -21.53
C SER A 149 -16.69 -2.16 -22.98
N VAL A 150 -17.46 -1.33 -23.67
CA VAL A 150 -17.74 -1.49 -25.11
C VAL A 150 -16.45 -1.43 -25.93
N LEU A 151 -15.58 -0.45 -25.66
CA LEU A 151 -14.30 -0.31 -26.32
C LEU A 151 -13.40 -1.55 -26.11
N PHE A 152 -13.32 -2.06 -24.88
CA PHE A 152 -12.60 -3.30 -24.57
C PHE A 152 -13.20 -4.52 -25.28
N GLY A 153 -14.54 -4.59 -25.39
CA GLY A 153 -15.22 -5.64 -26.15
C GLY A 153 -14.81 -5.62 -27.63
N ILE A 154 -14.77 -4.46 -28.26
CA ILE A 154 -14.33 -4.28 -29.65
C ILE A 154 -12.86 -4.71 -29.80
N LEU A 155 -11.97 -4.20 -28.96
CA LEU A 155 -10.54 -4.51 -29.02
C LEU A 155 -10.27 -6.00 -28.79
N SER A 156 -10.96 -6.63 -27.83
CA SER A 156 -10.79 -8.06 -27.50
C SER A 156 -11.34 -8.98 -28.58
N GLY A 157 -12.41 -8.59 -29.25
CA GLY A 157 -13.01 -9.33 -30.37
C GLY A 157 -12.23 -9.18 -31.68
N PHE A 158 -11.49 -8.09 -31.86
CA PHE A 158 -10.82 -7.77 -33.12
C PHE A 158 -9.81 -8.84 -33.57
N TYR A 159 -8.88 -9.22 -32.69
CA TYR A 159 -7.87 -10.22 -33.04
C TYR A 159 -8.48 -11.61 -33.33
N PRO A 160 -9.35 -12.19 -32.50
CA PRO A 160 -10.02 -13.45 -32.80
C PRO A 160 -10.84 -13.41 -34.09
N ALA A 161 -11.59 -12.32 -34.33
CA ALA A 161 -12.38 -12.16 -35.55
C ALA A 161 -11.53 -12.19 -36.81
N TYR A 162 -10.41 -11.43 -36.80
CA TYR A 162 -9.47 -11.44 -37.91
C TYR A 162 -8.83 -12.82 -38.08
N TYR A 163 -8.35 -13.42 -37.00
CA TYR A 163 -7.68 -14.72 -37.01
C TYR A 163 -8.60 -15.83 -37.58
N MET A 164 -9.82 -15.95 -37.06
CA MET A 164 -10.76 -17.00 -37.46
C MET A 164 -11.21 -16.88 -38.92
N THR A 165 -11.31 -15.66 -39.46
CA THR A 165 -11.79 -15.41 -40.83
C THR A 165 -10.69 -15.49 -41.90
N THR A 166 -9.42 -15.55 -41.53
CA THR A 166 -8.29 -15.61 -42.48
C THR A 166 -8.10 -17.00 -43.10
N PHE A 167 -8.64 -18.05 -42.47
CA PHE A 167 -8.48 -19.42 -42.98
C PHE A 167 -9.26 -19.63 -44.28
N GLN A 168 -8.60 -20.35 -45.22
CA GLN A 168 -9.22 -20.77 -46.48
C GLN A 168 -10.10 -22.00 -46.26
N PRO A 169 -11.33 -22.04 -46.82
CA PRO A 169 -12.24 -23.17 -46.64
C PRO A 169 -11.63 -24.54 -47.03
N ALA A 170 -10.85 -24.59 -48.13
CA ALA A 170 -10.21 -25.79 -48.62
C ALA A 170 -9.21 -26.42 -47.63
N VAL A 171 -8.54 -25.61 -46.81
CA VAL A 171 -7.60 -26.08 -45.77
C VAL A 171 -8.35 -26.62 -44.54
N VAL A 172 -9.47 -26.00 -44.24
CA VAL A 172 -10.30 -26.38 -43.09
C VAL A 172 -11.01 -27.71 -43.35
N LEU A 173 -11.56 -27.90 -44.53
CA LEU A 173 -12.22 -29.16 -44.93
C LEU A 173 -11.27 -30.38 -44.94
N LYS A 174 -9.96 -30.15 -45.15
CA LYS A 174 -8.92 -31.22 -45.10
C LYS A 174 -8.49 -31.55 -43.63
N GLY A 175 -9.10 -30.95 -42.61
CA GLY A 175 -8.79 -31.22 -41.20
C GLY A 175 -7.38 -30.80 -40.73
N LYS A 176 -6.58 -30.14 -41.56
CA LYS A 176 -5.20 -29.72 -41.27
C LYS A 176 -5.14 -28.27 -40.79
N PHE A 177 -5.92 -27.93 -39.77
CA PHE A 177 -5.86 -26.59 -39.20
C PHE A 177 -5.41 -26.62 -37.73
N GLY A 178 -4.39 -25.82 -37.47
CA GLY A 178 -3.84 -25.62 -36.12
C GLY A 178 -3.36 -24.18 -35.99
N LEU A 179 -3.00 -23.77 -34.77
CA LEU A 179 -2.38 -22.48 -34.55
C LEU A 179 -1.14 -22.30 -35.42
N SER A 180 -1.13 -21.25 -36.24
CA SER A 180 0.05 -20.87 -37.03
C SER A 180 1.25 -20.64 -36.08
N ARG A 181 2.48 -20.73 -36.66
CA ARG A 181 3.69 -20.43 -35.88
C ARG A 181 3.66 -19.04 -35.24
N GLN A 182 3.07 -18.05 -35.93
CA GLN A 182 2.90 -16.70 -35.44
C GLN A 182 1.85 -16.63 -34.30
N GLY A 183 0.71 -17.29 -34.42
CA GLY A 183 -0.32 -17.35 -33.37
C GLY A 183 0.19 -17.99 -32.08
N ARG A 184 1.05 -19.04 -32.21
CA ARG A 184 1.70 -19.62 -30.99
C ARG A 184 2.69 -18.67 -30.35
N LYS A 185 3.49 -17.91 -31.11
CA LYS A 185 4.42 -16.92 -30.57
C LYS A 185 3.69 -15.80 -29.86
N LEU A 186 2.62 -15.26 -30.46
CA LEU A 186 1.80 -14.21 -29.82
C LEU A 186 1.23 -14.69 -28.49
N ARG A 187 0.58 -15.86 -28.48
CA ARG A 187 0.01 -16.46 -27.28
C ARG A 187 1.05 -16.66 -26.16
N ASN A 188 2.23 -17.18 -26.51
CA ASN A 188 3.30 -17.36 -25.54
C ASN A 188 3.81 -16.02 -25.00
N GLY A 189 3.92 -14.98 -25.84
CA GLY A 189 4.28 -13.63 -25.42
C GLY A 189 3.25 -13.03 -24.45
N LEU A 190 1.96 -13.21 -24.75
CA LEU A 190 0.87 -12.76 -23.87
C LEU A 190 0.90 -13.49 -22.51
N LEU A 191 1.21 -14.79 -22.48
CA LEU A 191 1.38 -15.55 -21.23
C LEU A 191 2.60 -15.08 -20.42
N ILE A 192 3.74 -14.83 -21.10
CA ILE A 192 4.93 -14.27 -20.44
C ILE A 192 4.60 -12.94 -19.79
N PHE A 193 3.91 -12.05 -20.51
CA PHE A 193 3.48 -10.75 -19.99
C PHE A 193 2.55 -10.92 -18.75
N GLN A 194 1.61 -11.86 -18.82
CA GLN A 194 0.71 -12.16 -17.70
C GLN A 194 1.47 -12.66 -16.47
N PHE A 195 2.41 -13.60 -16.64
CA PHE A 195 3.28 -14.07 -15.54
C PHE A 195 4.13 -12.94 -14.98
N PHE A 196 4.71 -12.13 -15.86
CA PHE A 196 5.49 -10.96 -15.49
C PHE A 196 4.68 -10.01 -14.58
N VAL A 197 3.47 -9.59 -14.99
CA VAL A 197 2.60 -8.70 -14.18
C VAL A 197 2.24 -9.35 -12.84
N THR A 198 1.85 -10.63 -12.86
CA THR A 198 1.48 -11.35 -11.64
C THR A 198 2.62 -11.42 -10.64
N ILE A 199 3.83 -11.78 -11.07
CA ILE A 199 5.02 -11.88 -10.20
C ILE A 199 5.37 -10.49 -9.64
N THR A 200 5.33 -9.45 -10.50
CA THR A 200 5.61 -8.06 -10.09
C THR A 200 4.62 -7.58 -9.02
N LEU A 201 3.33 -7.84 -9.18
CA LEU A 201 2.31 -7.43 -8.20
C LEU A 201 2.45 -8.17 -6.87
N ILE A 202 2.74 -9.48 -6.89
CA ILE A 202 2.97 -10.25 -5.65
C ILE A 202 4.21 -9.73 -4.94
N ALA A 203 5.31 -9.47 -5.66
CA ALA A 203 6.52 -8.92 -5.09
C ALA A 203 6.27 -7.53 -4.48
N ALA A 204 5.60 -6.63 -5.19
CA ALA A 204 5.24 -5.29 -4.69
C ALA A 204 4.39 -5.37 -3.42
N ALA A 205 3.32 -6.17 -3.41
CA ALA A 205 2.47 -6.36 -2.23
C ALA A 205 3.28 -6.89 -1.03
N SER A 206 4.20 -7.85 -1.27
CA SER A 206 5.04 -8.42 -0.22
C SER A 206 6.00 -7.37 0.36
N PHE A 207 6.62 -6.52 -0.45
CA PHE A 207 7.50 -5.46 0.04
C PHE A 207 6.75 -4.36 0.78
N ILE A 208 5.55 -3.99 0.36
CA ILE A 208 4.72 -3.02 1.08
C ILE A 208 4.37 -3.58 2.47
N MET A 209 4.02 -4.86 2.56
CA MET A 209 3.75 -5.52 3.84
C MET A 209 5.01 -5.59 4.74
N LEU A 210 6.18 -5.87 4.17
CA LEU A 210 7.45 -5.87 4.90
C LEU A 210 7.82 -4.48 5.39
N GLN A 211 7.64 -3.44 4.57
CA GLN A 211 7.90 -2.05 4.96
C GLN A 211 6.99 -1.61 6.10
N ARG A 212 5.68 -1.90 6.01
CA ARG A 212 4.75 -1.63 7.11
C ARG A 212 5.22 -2.30 8.41
N ASN A 213 5.53 -3.60 8.33
CA ASN A 213 5.99 -4.35 9.50
C ASN A 213 7.32 -3.79 10.06
N TYR A 214 8.20 -3.32 9.21
CA TYR A 214 9.44 -2.64 9.61
C TYR A 214 9.14 -1.34 10.36
N LEU A 215 8.24 -0.48 9.83
CA LEU A 215 7.89 0.80 10.45
C LEU A 215 7.18 0.63 11.80
N THR A 216 6.25 -0.31 11.92
CA THR A 216 5.50 -0.54 13.17
C THR A 216 6.36 -1.10 14.30
N HIS A 217 7.39 -1.91 13.97
CA HIS A 217 8.29 -2.51 14.95
C HIS A 217 9.61 -1.74 15.13
N TYR A 218 9.75 -0.60 14.46
CA TYR A 218 10.97 0.20 14.59
C TYR A 218 11.11 0.76 16.00
N PHE A 219 12.34 0.78 16.51
CA PHE A 219 12.64 1.34 17.82
C PHE A 219 12.73 2.87 17.72
N TRP A 220 11.82 3.57 18.37
CA TRP A 220 11.71 5.03 18.32
C TRP A 220 12.74 5.78 19.16
N GLY A 221 13.60 5.07 19.88
CA GLY A 221 14.59 5.65 20.78
C GLY A 221 14.10 5.82 22.23
N TYR A 222 12.85 5.44 22.51
CA TYR A 222 12.23 5.49 23.83
C TYR A 222 11.29 4.30 24.09
N SER A 223 10.95 4.08 25.36
CA SER A 223 10.06 2.99 25.80
C SER A 223 8.61 3.40 25.66
N LYS A 224 7.89 2.82 24.69
CA LYS A 224 6.46 3.07 24.44
C LYS A 224 5.53 1.98 24.99
N GLU A 225 6.09 0.88 25.51
CA GLU A 225 5.33 -0.27 25.94
C GLU A 225 4.52 -0.01 27.22
N ASN A 226 3.28 -0.47 27.22
CA ASN A 226 2.34 -0.34 28.33
C ASN A 226 2.08 1.13 28.75
N VAL A 227 2.15 2.04 27.81
CA VAL A 227 1.82 3.45 28.02
C VAL A 227 0.45 3.72 27.39
N VAL A 228 -0.46 4.27 28.19
CA VAL A 228 -1.72 4.84 27.70
C VAL A 228 -1.65 6.36 27.78
N TYR A 229 -2.36 7.04 26.90
CA TYR A 229 -2.48 8.47 26.96
C TYR A 229 -3.94 8.90 26.95
N VAL A 230 -4.19 10.06 27.52
CA VAL A 230 -5.51 10.70 27.60
C VAL A 230 -5.35 12.20 27.35
N PRO A 231 -6.21 12.81 26.53
CA PRO A 231 -6.25 14.27 26.42
C PRO A 231 -6.58 14.90 27.78
N THR A 232 -5.86 15.96 28.14
CA THR A 232 -6.10 16.67 29.39
C THR A 232 -7.18 17.75 29.21
N ASN A 233 -7.68 18.27 30.34
CA ASN A 233 -8.54 19.43 30.39
C ASN A 233 -7.94 20.50 31.35
N LYS A 234 -8.47 21.72 31.32
CA LYS A 234 -7.97 22.83 32.15
C LYS A 234 -8.02 22.55 33.66
N THR A 235 -8.98 21.76 34.14
CA THR A 235 -9.10 21.40 35.56
C THR A 235 -7.95 20.50 35.98
N ILE A 236 -7.65 19.47 35.17
CA ILE A 236 -6.55 18.55 35.42
C ILE A 236 -5.20 19.25 35.25
N GLU A 237 -5.06 20.09 34.23
CA GLU A 237 -3.85 20.88 33.99
C GLU A 237 -3.48 21.75 35.20
N ASN A 238 -4.46 22.46 35.77
CA ASN A 238 -4.26 23.32 36.94
C ASN A 238 -3.98 22.52 38.24
N SER A 239 -4.23 21.23 38.28
CA SER A 239 -4.07 20.37 39.47
C SER A 239 -3.31 19.07 39.10
N LEU A 240 -2.38 19.17 38.16
CA LEU A 240 -1.70 18.01 37.60
C LEU A 240 -0.98 17.15 38.65
N GLU A 241 -0.31 17.79 39.61
CA GLU A 241 0.39 17.08 40.68
C GLU A 241 -0.59 16.32 41.60
N THR A 242 -1.69 16.94 42.00
CA THR A 242 -2.73 16.26 42.81
C THR A 242 -3.37 15.10 42.00
N PHE A 243 -3.60 15.30 40.72
CA PHE A 243 -4.13 14.27 39.84
C PHE A 243 -3.15 13.11 39.70
N ARG A 244 -1.86 13.39 39.53
CA ARG A 244 -0.77 12.40 39.48
C ARG A 244 -0.70 11.59 40.77
N GLU A 245 -0.74 12.25 41.94
CA GLU A 245 -0.74 11.58 43.24
C GLU A 245 -1.94 10.64 43.40
N GLU A 246 -3.13 11.07 42.96
CA GLU A 246 -4.34 10.23 43.00
C GLU A 246 -4.17 8.99 42.12
N LEU A 247 -3.68 9.15 40.88
CA LEU A 247 -3.43 8.02 39.97
C LEU A 247 -2.41 7.05 40.52
N MET A 248 -1.34 7.53 41.13
CA MET A 248 -0.26 6.70 41.68
C MET A 248 -0.64 5.90 42.92
N ARG A 249 -1.85 6.07 43.49
CA ARG A 249 -2.32 5.30 44.68
C ARG A 249 -2.55 3.81 44.34
N VAL A 250 -2.72 3.47 43.08
CA VAL A 250 -3.00 2.08 42.66
C VAL A 250 -1.74 1.41 42.16
N PRO A 251 -1.42 0.19 42.62
CA PRO A 251 -0.21 -0.54 42.18
C PRO A 251 -0.15 -0.85 40.69
N GLY A 252 -1.30 -0.76 39.99
CA GLY A 252 -1.40 -0.95 38.55
C GLY A 252 -0.81 0.20 37.72
N ILE A 253 -0.48 1.33 38.32
CA ILE A 253 0.13 2.50 37.67
C ILE A 253 1.56 2.67 38.17
N GLN A 254 2.51 2.68 37.24
CA GLN A 254 3.95 2.77 37.57
C GLN A 254 4.44 4.21 37.61
N ASP A 255 4.01 5.04 36.66
CA ASP A 255 4.42 6.44 36.55
C ASP A 255 3.42 7.22 35.70
N VAL A 256 3.40 8.54 35.88
CA VAL A 256 2.54 9.48 35.15
C VAL A 256 3.36 10.69 34.74
N THR A 257 3.24 11.10 33.47
CA THR A 257 3.85 12.32 32.94
C THR A 257 2.91 13.02 31.97
N ALA A 258 3.26 14.22 31.56
CA ALA A 258 2.45 14.95 30.60
C ALA A 258 3.33 15.66 29.56
N SER A 259 2.77 15.93 28.39
CA SER A 259 3.37 16.79 27.39
C SER A 259 2.32 17.44 26.50
N ARG A 260 2.78 18.40 25.72
CA ARG A 260 1.92 19.12 24.79
C ARG A 260 1.55 18.32 23.56
N TYR A 261 2.46 17.49 23.05
CA TYR A 261 2.29 16.75 21.80
C TYR A 261 2.40 15.24 22.01
N LEU A 262 1.70 14.49 21.18
CA LEU A 262 1.91 13.05 21.09
C LEU A 262 3.12 12.73 20.21
N PRO A 263 3.86 11.69 20.52
CA PRO A 263 4.85 11.13 19.59
C PRO A 263 4.22 10.79 18.24
N GLY A 264 4.85 11.25 17.16
CA GLY A 264 4.33 11.04 15.80
C GLY A 264 3.46 12.18 15.25
N ASP A 265 3.01 13.09 16.10
CA ASP A 265 2.29 14.29 15.68
C ASP A 265 3.23 15.35 15.08
N GLU A 266 2.62 16.42 14.56
CA GLU A 266 3.36 17.58 14.10
C GLU A 266 3.71 18.50 15.27
N PHE A 267 4.98 18.83 15.38
CA PHE A 267 5.51 19.71 16.42
C PHE A 267 5.63 21.15 15.92
N MET A 268 5.40 22.10 16.81
CA MET A 268 5.67 23.50 16.53
C MET A 268 7.18 23.68 16.27
N THR A 269 7.52 24.29 15.14
CA THR A 269 8.90 24.63 14.80
C THR A 269 9.24 26.02 15.34
N TRP A 270 10.31 26.10 16.11
CA TRP A 270 10.83 27.35 16.62
C TRP A 270 12.08 27.81 15.86
N GLY A 271 12.06 29.05 15.40
CA GLY A 271 13.27 29.74 14.94
C GLY A 271 13.85 30.56 16.08
N ARG A 272 15.12 30.35 16.39
CA ARG A 272 15.84 31.07 17.47
C ARG A 272 17.23 31.47 17.01
N ILE A 273 17.82 32.43 17.73
CA ILE A 273 19.21 32.81 17.55
C ILE A 273 19.99 32.28 18.76
N LEU A 274 20.97 31.42 18.50
CA LEU A 274 21.88 30.87 19.49
C LEU A 274 23.29 31.36 19.18
N GLY A 275 23.78 32.32 20.00
CA GLY A 275 24.99 33.06 19.64
C GLY A 275 24.79 33.82 18.31
N ASP A 276 25.62 33.56 17.31
CA ASP A 276 25.53 34.16 15.98
C ASP A 276 24.79 33.28 14.96
N LYS A 277 24.27 32.14 15.38
CA LYS A 277 23.64 31.15 14.49
C LYS A 277 22.12 31.20 14.54
N HIS A 278 21.49 31.33 13.37
CA HIS A 278 20.06 31.13 13.23
C HIS A 278 19.74 29.63 13.20
N VAL A 279 18.96 29.16 14.14
CA VAL A 279 18.62 27.75 14.29
C VAL A 279 17.10 27.55 14.20
N SER A 280 16.70 26.43 13.66
CA SER A 280 15.30 26.01 13.59
C SER A 280 15.17 24.58 14.09
N PHE A 281 14.25 24.35 15.03
CA PHE A 281 14.07 23.05 15.67
C PHE A 281 12.61 22.84 16.08
N ALA A 282 12.21 21.58 16.22
CA ALA A 282 10.93 21.21 16.81
C ALA A 282 11.00 21.41 18.32
N ALA A 283 9.97 22.05 18.91
CA ALA A 283 9.89 22.24 20.34
C ALA A 283 8.87 21.27 20.95
N TRP A 284 9.31 20.49 21.93
CA TRP A 284 8.49 19.55 22.68
C TRP A 284 8.38 19.99 24.14
N PRO A 285 7.31 20.73 24.52
CA PRO A 285 7.01 21.03 25.90
C PRO A 285 6.66 19.76 26.68
N VAL A 286 7.34 19.53 27.80
CA VAL A 286 7.28 18.31 28.58
C VAL A 286 7.37 18.57 30.08
N GLU A 287 6.83 17.66 30.88
CA GLU A 287 7.01 17.63 32.33
C GLU A 287 8.44 17.24 32.74
N PRO A 288 8.91 17.61 33.96
CA PRO A 288 10.27 17.32 34.40
C PRO A 288 10.64 15.86 34.37
N ASN A 289 9.71 14.94 34.64
CA ASN A 289 9.96 13.50 34.65
C ASN A 289 9.82 12.83 33.27
N PHE A 290 9.50 13.58 32.19
CA PHE A 290 9.17 13.04 30.87
C PHE A 290 10.31 12.17 30.30
N LEU A 291 11.54 12.68 30.31
CA LEU A 291 12.67 11.92 29.76
C LEU A 291 12.93 10.63 30.55
N SER A 292 12.79 10.67 31.89
CA SER A 292 12.92 9.50 32.75
C SER A 292 11.80 8.49 32.54
N PHE A 293 10.56 8.96 32.38
CA PHE A 293 9.37 8.16 32.10
C PHE A 293 9.53 7.34 30.81
N PHE A 294 9.97 7.99 29.74
CA PHE A 294 10.20 7.36 28.45
C PHE A 294 11.59 6.70 28.31
N LYS A 295 12.42 6.77 29.36
CA LYS A 295 13.79 6.25 29.37
C LYS A 295 14.65 6.84 28.25
N ILE A 296 14.51 8.14 27.98
CA ILE A 296 15.34 8.88 27.03
C ILE A 296 16.64 9.27 27.73
N PRO A 297 17.81 8.77 27.27
CA PRO A 297 19.06 9.09 27.94
C PRO A 297 19.53 10.49 27.62
N VAL A 298 19.98 11.22 28.64
CA VAL A 298 20.74 12.46 28.52
C VAL A 298 22.22 12.10 28.43
N GLU A 299 22.88 12.49 27.33
CA GLU A 299 24.28 12.12 27.04
C GLU A 299 25.28 13.11 27.65
N GLU A 300 24.90 14.39 27.72
CA GLU A 300 25.72 15.46 28.28
C GLU A 300 24.87 16.40 29.13
N GLY A 301 25.39 16.90 30.25
CA GLY A 301 24.67 17.78 31.16
C GLY A 301 23.76 17.02 32.11
N GLU A 302 22.66 17.65 32.50
CA GLU A 302 21.72 17.15 33.50
C GLU A 302 20.31 16.94 32.90
N ASN A 303 19.55 16.02 33.48
CA ASN A 303 18.14 15.84 33.17
C ASN A 303 17.31 16.90 33.92
N PHE A 304 16.07 17.13 33.49
CA PHE A 304 15.11 17.91 34.25
C PHE A 304 14.91 17.26 35.63
N SER A 305 15.14 18.04 36.71
CA SER A 305 14.89 17.59 38.08
C SER A 305 13.77 18.40 38.69
N HIS A 306 14.07 19.63 39.06
CA HIS A 306 13.11 20.60 39.60
C HIS A 306 13.28 21.88 38.81
N VAL A 307 12.19 22.39 38.22
CA VAL A 307 12.20 23.68 37.50
C VAL A 307 11.81 24.77 38.47
N PRO A 308 12.72 25.71 38.84
CA PRO A 308 12.38 26.84 39.68
C PRO A 308 11.37 27.75 39.00
N GLU A 309 10.47 28.34 39.76
CA GLU A 309 9.51 29.32 39.25
C GLU A 309 10.19 30.44 38.43
N GLY A 310 9.60 30.77 37.30
CA GLY A 310 10.07 31.84 36.42
C GLY A 310 11.31 31.47 35.55
N LYS A 311 11.70 30.20 35.50
CA LYS A 311 12.79 29.73 34.63
C LYS A 311 12.29 28.62 33.70
N ASP A 312 12.83 28.61 32.48
CA ASP A 312 12.63 27.53 31.55
C ASP A 312 13.96 26.80 31.33
N PHE A 313 13.89 25.49 31.24
CA PHE A 313 15.04 24.65 30.89
C PHE A 313 14.84 23.98 29.54
N VAL A 314 15.96 23.81 28.83
CA VAL A 314 15.97 23.24 27.49
C VAL A 314 16.99 22.10 27.42
N ILE A 315 16.59 20.98 26.87
CA ILE A 315 17.48 19.87 26.53
C ILE A 315 17.37 19.66 25.03
N PHE A 316 18.48 19.81 24.30
CA PHE A 316 18.51 19.59 22.85
C PHE A 316 18.83 18.12 22.56
N ASN A 317 18.38 17.63 21.39
CA ASN A 317 18.83 16.34 20.91
C ASN A 317 20.21 16.46 20.23
N ARG A 318 20.90 15.33 20.08
CA ARG A 318 22.23 15.27 19.42
C ARG A 318 22.19 15.82 18.00
N LYS A 319 21.11 15.58 17.28
CA LYS A 319 20.92 16.06 15.90
C LYS A 319 20.90 17.58 15.78
N MET A 320 20.36 18.28 16.78
CA MET A 320 20.39 19.75 16.85
C MET A 320 21.83 20.25 16.90
N VAL A 321 22.64 19.66 17.77
CA VAL A 321 24.06 20.02 17.96
C VAL A 321 24.86 19.78 16.68
N GLN A 322 24.65 18.62 16.04
CA GLN A 322 25.35 18.25 14.80
C GLN A 322 24.96 19.14 13.62
N LYS A 323 23.66 19.38 13.42
CA LYS A 323 23.16 20.11 12.23
C LYS A 323 23.63 21.55 12.20
N PHE A 324 23.70 22.18 13.37
CA PHE A 324 24.08 23.58 13.48
C PHE A 324 25.52 23.78 13.99
N ASP A 325 26.29 22.70 14.12
CA ASP A 325 27.68 22.73 14.61
C ASP A 325 27.80 23.60 15.88
N LEU A 326 27.02 23.24 16.91
CA LEU A 326 26.96 23.95 18.18
C LEU A 326 27.97 23.33 19.15
N GLN A 327 28.98 24.12 19.54
CA GLN A 327 29.98 23.70 20.52
C GLN A 327 29.68 24.31 21.89
N GLN A 328 29.88 23.54 22.97
CA GLN A 328 29.72 23.99 24.36
C GLN A 328 28.37 24.68 24.64
N ILE A 329 27.28 24.04 24.17
CA ILE A 329 25.94 24.61 24.28
C ILE A 329 25.32 24.46 25.69
N VAL A 330 25.78 23.47 26.49
CA VAL A 330 25.30 23.26 27.87
C VAL A 330 25.71 24.46 28.73
N GLY A 331 24.76 25.02 29.47
CA GLY A 331 24.94 26.25 30.25
C GLY A 331 24.63 27.55 29.48
N LEU A 332 24.27 27.47 28.19
CA LEU A 332 23.87 28.64 27.39
C LEU A 332 22.53 29.19 27.93
N LYS A 333 22.53 30.48 28.29
CA LYS A 333 21.35 31.19 28.84
C LYS A 333 20.74 32.14 27.81
N GLY A 334 19.48 32.46 28.02
CA GLY A 334 18.81 33.50 27.26
C GLY A 334 18.05 33.03 26.03
N ILE A 335 17.82 31.73 25.88
CA ILE A 335 17.00 31.19 24.80
C ILE A 335 15.55 31.62 25.05
N SER A 336 14.94 32.30 24.10
CA SER A 336 13.54 32.66 24.20
C SER A 336 12.67 31.40 24.12
N CYS A 337 12.06 31.01 25.23
CA CYS A 337 11.04 29.96 25.31
C CYS A 337 9.63 30.55 25.19
N PHE A 338 8.65 30.12 25.95
CA PHE A 338 7.28 30.67 25.87
C PHE A 338 7.20 32.07 26.43
N ARG A 339 7.38 32.26 27.75
CA ARG A 339 7.36 33.55 28.42
C ARG A 339 8.71 33.94 28.99
N ASN A 340 9.49 32.96 29.39
CA ASN A 340 10.76 33.15 30.06
C ASN A 340 11.95 32.95 29.10
N LYS A 341 13.13 33.33 29.59
CA LYS A 341 14.40 33.00 28.96
C LYS A 341 14.93 31.68 29.51
N GLY A 342 15.10 30.69 28.63
CA GLY A 342 15.54 29.38 29.03
C GLY A 342 17.06 29.25 29.12
N GLU A 343 17.48 28.20 29.84
CA GLU A 343 18.86 27.75 29.95
C GLU A 343 19.00 26.34 29.35
N VAL A 344 20.01 26.07 28.55
CA VAL A 344 20.32 24.73 28.07
C VAL A 344 21.03 23.96 29.17
N ILE A 345 20.40 22.91 29.69
CA ILE A 345 20.95 22.10 30.78
C ILE A 345 21.54 20.77 30.31
N GLY A 346 21.21 20.30 29.10
CA GLY A 346 21.71 19.02 28.63
C GLY A 346 21.51 18.77 27.16
N ILE A 347 22.08 17.65 26.71
CA ILE A 347 21.94 17.10 25.37
C ILE A 347 21.44 15.66 25.50
N ALA A 348 20.25 15.37 24.96
CA ALA A 348 19.66 14.06 24.95
C ALA A 348 20.03 13.29 23.67
N LYS A 349 19.93 11.97 23.75
CA LYS A 349 20.02 11.09 22.56
C LYS A 349 18.90 11.39 21.57
N ASP A 350 19.19 11.16 20.30
CA ASP A 350 18.18 11.31 19.25
C ASP A 350 17.02 10.33 19.44
N VAL A 351 15.81 10.86 19.36
CA VAL A 351 14.55 10.10 19.40
C VAL A 351 13.66 10.45 18.21
N HIS A 352 12.86 9.49 17.79
CA HIS A 352 11.84 9.73 16.77
C HIS A 352 10.62 10.38 17.41
N PHE A 353 10.46 11.67 17.20
CA PHE A 353 9.32 12.45 17.70
C PHE A 353 8.23 12.63 16.64
N ALA A 354 8.60 12.54 15.35
CA ALA A 354 7.68 12.58 14.21
C ALA A 354 7.58 11.20 13.57
N SER A 355 6.64 11.02 12.65
CA SER A 355 6.51 9.77 11.87
C SER A 355 7.83 9.39 11.19
N LEU A 356 8.11 8.08 11.08
CA LEU A 356 9.30 7.54 10.40
C LEU A 356 9.35 7.82 8.88
N HIS A 357 8.35 8.51 8.35
CA HIS A 357 8.41 9.10 7.01
C HIS A 357 9.41 10.26 6.93
N TYR A 358 9.79 10.81 8.08
CA TYR A 358 10.76 11.91 8.19
C TYR A 358 11.99 11.44 8.94
N ALA A 359 13.15 11.91 8.50
CA ALA A 359 14.39 11.69 9.25
C ALA A 359 14.35 12.47 10.57
N VAL A 360 15.00 11.94 11.61
CA VAL A 360 15.13 12.63 12.89
C VAL A 360 15.73 14.01 12.66
N GLY A 361 14.97 15.03 13.04
CA GLY A 361 15.36 16.44 12.94
C GLY A 361 15.89 17.01 14.25
N PRO A 362 16.30 18.31 14.24
CA PRO A 362 16.61 19.07 15.44
C PRO A 362 15.39 19.15 16.36
N LEU A 363 15.59 18.81 17.63
CA LEU A 363 14.55 18.77 18.66
C LEU A 363 15.05 19.45 19.93
N ALA A 364 14.15 20.18 20.60
CA ALA A 364 14.32 20.70 21.93
C ALA A 364 13.20 20.19 22.84
N PHE A 365 13.54 19.50 23.91
CA PHE A 365 12.64 19.31 25.04
C PHE A 365 12.66 20.59 25.87
N VAL A 366 11.51 21.14 26.18
CA VAL A 366 11.38 22.40 26.90
C VAL A 366 10.54 22.18 28.14
N CYS A 367 11.05 22.56 29.30
CA CYS A 367 10.37 22.44 30.57
C CYS A 367 10.35 23.77 31.29
N GLY A 368 9.18 24.21 31.78
CA GLY A 368 8.98 25.50 32.49
C GLY A 368 7.57 25.63 33.07
N ASP A 369 7.34 26.69 33.87
CA ASP A 369 6.10 26.86 34.64
C ASP A 369 4.84 27.13 33.80
N ASP A 370 4.99 27.74 32.64
CA ASP A 370 3.87 28.11 31.75
C ASP A 370 3.66 27.11 30.62
N MET A 371 4.06 25.85 30.83
CA MET A 371 3.88 24.79 29.83
C MET A 371 2.45 24.29 29.89
N TRP A 372 1.81 24.37 28.78
CA TRP A 372 0.47 23.86 28.62
C TRP A 372 0.54 22.44 28.04
N ASN A 373 0.08 21.47 28.84
CA ASN A 373 0.06 20.06 28.50
C ASN A 373 -1.29 19.68 27.91
N GLU A 374 -1.27 19.05 26.72
CA GLU A 374 -2.49 18.59 26.04
C GLU A 374 -2.75 17.11 26.30
N TYR A 375 -1.72 16.34 26.70
CA TYR A 375 -1.81 14.91 26.90
C TYR A 375 -1.12 14.46 28.19
N ILE A 376 -1.77 13.54 28.90
CA ILE A 376 -1.22 12.83 30.05
C ILE A 376 -0.88 11.41 29.61
N PHE A 377 0.32 10.98 29.96
CA PHE A 377 0.80 9.61 29.72
C PHE A 377 0.87 8.86 31.03
N ILE A 378 0.31 7.65 31.04
CA ILE A 378 0.22 6.79 32.21
C ILE A 378 0.84 5.46 31.87
N LYS A 379 1.86 5.07 32.61
CA LYS A 379 2.53 3.77 32.48
C LYS A 379 1.84 2.75 33.35
N ILE A 380 1.27 1.71 32.75
CA ILE A 380 0.47 0.70 33.42
C ILE A 380 1.20 -0.64 33.53
N VAL A 381 0.82 -1.43 34.54
CA VAL A 381 1.30 -2.80 34.71
C VAL A 381 0.43 -3.76 33.88
N PRO A 382 1.00 -4.65 33.05
CA PRO A 382 0.22 -5.54 32.18
C PRO A 382 -0.72 -6.51 32.92
N ALA A 383 -0.43 -6.84 34.18
CA ALA A 383 -1.17 -7.87 34.91
C ALA A 383 -2.62 -7.49 35.28
N GLN A 384 -2.96 -6.20 35.34
CA GLN A 384 -4.28 -5.71 35.79
C GLN A 384 -4.84 -4.59 34.89
N ILE A 385 -4.69 -4.73 33.58
CA ILE A 385 -5.04 -3.68 32.59
C ILE A 385 -6.49 -3.22 32.75
N ARG A 386 -7.46 -4.15 32.85
CA ARG A 386 -8.89 -3.79 32.89
C ARG A 386 -9.26 -2.99 34.14
N GLU A 387 -8.77 -3.42 35.30
CA GLU A 387 -9.02 -2.73 36.56
C GLU A 387 -8.35 -1.36 36.60
N THR A 388 -7.12 -1.29 36.10
CA THR A 388 -6.35 -0.04 36.02
C THR A 388 -7.02 0.96 35.06
N ILE A 389 -7.50 0.53 33.89
CA ILE A 389 -8.21 1.39 32.95
C ILE A 389 -9.51 1.92 33.57
N GLN A 390 -10.26 1.08 34.30
CA GLN A 390 -11.47 1.53 34.97
C GLN A 390 -11.14 2.58 36.04
N TYR A 391 -10.11 2.35 36.86
CA TYR A 391 -9.68 3.31 37.86
C TYR A 391 -9.23 4.65 37.24
N ILE A 392 -8.50 4.62 36.12
CA ILE A 392 -8.13 5.84 35.38
C ILE A 392 -9.39 6.60 34.97
N LYS A 393 -10.40 5.92 34.41
CA LYS A 393 -11.68 6.56 34.05
C LYS A 393 -12.36 7.22 35.24
N ASP A 394 -12.44 6.51 36.37
CA ASP A 394 -13.06 7.03 37.59
C ASP A 394 -12.30 8.26 38.12
N CYS A 395 -10.97 8.27 38.02
CA CYS A 395 -10.16 9.44 38.36
C CYS A 395 -10.44 10.63 37.42
N PHE A 396 -10.47 10.42 36.13
CA PHE A 396 -10.80 11.47 35.16
C PHE A 396 -12.20 12.03 35.37
N GLU A 397 -13.19 11.21 35.72
CA GLU A 397 -14.53 11.64 36.06
C GLU A 397 -14.55 12.55 37.29
N LYS A 398 -13.83 12.21 38.36
CA LYS A 398 -13.67 13.01 39.55
C LYS A 398 -13.10 14.42 39.27
N PHE A 399 -12.18 14.51 38.28
CA PHE A 399 -11.55 15.77 37.88
C PHE A 399 -12.25 16.46 36.69
N GLY A 400 -13.54 16.14 36.47
CA GLY A 400 -14.40 16.85 35.51
C GLY A 400 -14.25 16.47 34.05
N SER A 401 -13.77 15.26 33.77
CA SER A 401 -13.66 14.71 32.42
C SER A 401 -14.39 13.35 32.30
N PRO A 402 -15.74 13.33 32.30
CA PRO A 402 -16.50 12.08 32.35
C PRO A 402 -16.40 11.20 31.09
N ALA A 403 -15.97 11.74 29.98
CA ALA A 403 -15.86 11.02 28.70
C ALA A 403 -14.40 10.96 28.22
N CYS A 404 -13.46 10.53 29.10
CA CYS A 404 -12.08 10.39 28.68
C CYS A 404 -11.89 9.18 27.76
N GLN A 405 -11.27 9.42 26.62
CA GLN A 405 -10.87 8.36 25.70
C GLN A 405 -9.43 7.95 26.02
N ILE A 406 -9.28 6.74 26.57
CA ILE A 406 -7.98 6.17 26.88
C ILE A 406 -7.52 5.40 25.65
N THR A 407 -6.35 5.74 25.13
CA THR A 407 -5.75 5.10 23.96
C THR A 407 -4.36 4.61 24.31
N PHE A 408 -3.98 3.43 23.82
CA PHE A 408 -2.62 2.96 23.95
C PHE A 408 -1.69 3.71 22.99
N LEU A 409 -0.48 4.04 23.47
CA LEU A 409 0.49 4.79 22.67
C LEU A 409 1.01 3.99 21.47
N ASP A 410 1.13 2.68 21.60
CA ASP A 410 1.47 1.78 20.50
C ASP A 410 0.38 1.74 19.43
N GLU A 411 -0.90 1.70 19.83
CA GLU A 411 -2.04 1.81 18.92
C GLU A 411 -2.04 3.16 18.15
N HIS A 412 -1.75 4.26 18.84
CA HIS A 412 -1.62 5.57 18.20
C HIS A 412 -0.51 5.57 17.14
N ILE A 413 0.65 5.00 17.48
CA ILE A 413 1.78 4.89 16.55
C ILE A 413 1.43 4.00 15.36
N GLU A 414 0.70 2.89 15.56
CA GLU A 414 0.21 2.06 14.45
C GLU A 414 -0.75 2.83 13.54
N GLN A 415 -1.61 3.67 14.11
CA GLN A 415 -2.53 4.51 13.33
C GLN A 415 -1.82 5.48 12.39
N LEU A 416 -0.59 5.92 12.69
CA LEU A 416 0.21 6.75 11.80
C LEU A 416 0.54 6.05 10.46
N TYR A 417 0.51 4.70 10.46
CA TYR A 417 0.83 3.85 9.30
C TYR A 417 -0.40 3.14 8.71
N GLN A 418 -1.61 3.52 9.10
CA GLN A 418 -2.85 2.94 8.54
C GLN A 418 -2.94 3.11 7.02
N ARG A 419 -2.36 4.17 6.50
CA ARG A 419 -2.33 4.44 5.07
C ARG A 419 -1.55 3.36 4.30
N GLU A 420 -0.39 2.96 4.80
CA GLU A 420 0.42 1.87 4.24
C GLU A 420 -0.29 0.54 4.38
N GLU A 421 -1.02 0.35 5.46
CA GLU A 421 -1.86 -0.83 5.66
C GLU A 421 -2.97 -0.92 4.61
N HIS A 422 -3.74 0.15 4.41
CA HIS A 422 -4.78 0.19 3.38
C HIS A 422 -4.21 -0.01 1.98
N LEU A 423 -3.07 0.60 1.67
CA LEU A 423 -2.37 0.41 0.41
C LEU A 423 -1.96 -1.05 0.21
N SER A 424 -1.35 -1.67 1.23
CA SER A 424 -0.96 -3.08 1.22
C SER A 424 -2.15 -4.00 0.98
N GLN A 425 -3.28 -3.74 1.64
CA GLN A 425 -4.51 -4.52 1.49
C GLN A 425 -5.09 -4.41 0.07
N VAL A 426 -5.16 -3.19 -0.48
CA VAL A 426 -5.67 -2.96 -1.84
C VAL A 426 -4.77 -3.63 -2.88
N ILE A 427 -3.45 -3.46 -2.81
CA ILE A 427 -2.52 -4.07 -3.77
C ILE A 427 -2.52 -5.59 -3.63
N SER A 428 -2.62 -6.13 -2.40
CA SER A 428 -2.74 -7.58 -2.17
C SER A 428 -4.02 -8.14 -2.78
N LEU A 429 -5.15 -7.47 -2.60
CA LEU A 429 -6.43 -7.85 -3.22
C LEU A 429 -6.34 -7.82 -4.74
N MET A 430 -5.74 -6.77 -5.31
CA MET A 430 -5.50 -6.68 -6.76
C MET A 430 -4.57 -7.79 -7.26
N GLY A 431 -3.56 -8.16 -6.48
CA GLY A 431 -2.69 -9.30 -6.75
C GLY A 431 -3.46 -10.63 -6.80
N VAL A 432 -4.34 -10.87 -5.82
CA VAL A 432 -5.21 -12.06 -5.78
C VAL A 432 -6.13 -12.09 -7.00
N ILE A 433 -6.78 -10.98 -7.34
CA ILE A 433 -7.64 -10.88 -8.53
C ILE A 433 -6.84 -11.20 -9.80
N THR A 434 -5.62 -10.65 -9.92
CA THR A 434 -4.74 -10.92 -11.07
C THR A 434 -4.39 -12.41 -11.18
N ILE A 435 -4.09 -13.08 -10.06
CA ILE A 435 -3.86 -14.52 -10.00
C ILE A 435 -5.09 -15.29 -10.49
N LEU A 436 -6.28 -14.95 -9.99
CA LEU A 436 -7.52 -15.62 -10.38
C LEU A 436 -7.81 -15.47 -11.88
N ILE A 437 -7.62 -14.26 -12.42
CA ILE A 437 -7.75 -14.02 -13.86
C ILE A 437 -6.71 -14.84 -14.64
N ALA A 438 -5.46 -14.88 -14.18
CA ALA A 438 -4.40 -15.68 -14.78
C ALA A 438 -4.75 -17.16 -14.85
N LEU A 439 -5.29 -17.70 -13.73
CA LEU A 439 -5.70 -19.10 -13.64
C LEU A 439 -6.82 -19.44 -14.63
N ALA A 440 -7.81 -18.58 -14.77
CA ALA A 440 -8.91 -18.78 -15.71
C ALA A 440 -8.37 -18.89 -17.17
N GLY A 441 -7.39 -18.06 -17.53
CA GLY A 441 -6.76 -18.10 -18.85
C GLY A 441 -5.93 -19.36 -19.09
N ILE A 442 -5.08 -19.70 -18.13
CA ILE A 442 -4.25 -20.92 -18.21
C ILE A 442 -5.16 -22.15 -18.30
N TYR A 443 -6.23 -22.20 -17.50
CA TYR A 443 -7.20 -23.30 -17.53
C TYR A 443 -7.82 -23.51 -18.92
N GLY A 444 -8.27 -22.43 -19.56
CA GLY A 444 -8.81 -22.50 -20.93
C GLY A 444 -7.79 -23.01 -21.95
N LEU A 445 -6.53 -22.55 -21.83
CA LEU A 445 -5.45 -23.00 -22.70
C LEU A 445 -5.06 -24.45 -22.47
N VAL A 446 -5.10 -24.93 -21.25
CA VAL A 446 -4.83 -26.34 -20.92
C VAL A 446 -5.87 -27.25 -21.53
N LEU A 447 -7.15 -26.91 -21.43
CA LEU A 447 -8.25 -27.66 -22.07
C LEU A 447 -8.06 -27.76 -23.58
N PHE A 448 -7.66 -26.66 -24.22
CA PHE A 448 -7.37 -26.63 -25.63
C PHE A 448 -6.17 -27.52 -25.97
N ASN A 449 -5.04 -27.39 -25.27
CA ASN A 449 -3.84 -28.20 -25.51
C ASN A 449 -4.09 -29.68 -25.31
N ILE A 450 -4.88 -30.07 -24.30
CA ILE A 450 -5.24 -31.47 -24.08
C ILE A 450 -6.06 -31.98 -25.26
N ARG A 451 -7.12 -31.27 -25.69
CA ARG A 451 -7.94 -31.71 -26.85
C ARG A 451 -7.14 -31.90 -28.11
N HIS A 452 -6.17 -31.01 -28.39
CA HIS A 452 -5.31 -31.14 -29.56
C HIS A 452 -4.26 -32.26 -29.47
N LYS A 453 -3.87 -32.64 -28.27
CA LYS A 453 -2.86 -33.65 -28.01
C LYS A 453 -3.42 -35.01 -27.60
N VAL A 454 -4.73 -35.19 -27.61
CA VAL A 454 -5.39 -36.45 -27.18
C VAL A 454 -4.82 -37.64 -27.92
N LYS A 455 -4.67 -37.56 -29.26
CA LYS A 455 -4.08 -38.65 -30.08
C LYS A 455 -2.60 -38.90 -29.72
N GLU A 456 -1.79 -37.85 -29.54
CA GLU A 456 -0.38 -37.97 -29.10
C GLU A 456 -0.27 -38.63 -27.73
N ILE A 457 -1.14 -38.20 -26.78
CA ILE A 457 -1.22 -38.79 -25.43
C ILE A 457 -1.59 -40.28 -25.52
N GLY A 458 -2.61 -40.62 -26.31
CA GLY A 458 -3.04 -42.00 -26.52
C GLY A 458 -1.94 -42.90 -27.06
N VAL A 459 -1.27 -42.47 -28.14
CA VAL A 459 -0.15 -43.20 -28.73
C VAL A 459 1.00 -43.39 -27.73
N ARG A 460 1.38 -42.37 -26.99
CA ARG A 460 2.44 -42.47 -25.96
C ARG A 460 2.08 -43.43 -24.84
N LYS A 461 0.81 -43.43 -24.39
CA LYS A 461 0.33 -44.37 -23.36
C LYS A 461 0.37 -45.82 -23.85
N ILE A 462 -0.04 -46.08 -25.09
CA ILE A 462 0.05 -47.42 -25.70
C ILE A 462 1.52 -47.88 -25.77
N ASN A 463 2.45 -46.93 -26.00
CA ASN A 463 3.90 -47.20 -25.99
C ASN A 463 4.52 -47.20 -24.57
N GLY A 464 3.73 -47.27 -23.50
CA GLY A 464 4.22 -47.43 -22.12
C GLY A 464 4.59 -46.13 -21.39
N ALA A 465 4.20 -44.95 -21.87
CA ALA A 465 4.46 -43.72 -21.17
C ALA A 465 3.67 -43.64 -19.86
N GLY A 466 4.37 -43.40 -18.75
CA GLY A 466 3.78 -43.20 -17.42
C GLY A 466 3.00 -41.89 -17.34
N GLU A 467 2.06 -41.81 -16.37
CA GLU A 467 1.22 -40.62 -16.15
C GLU A 467 2.05 -39.34 -15.89
N TRP A 468 3.14 -39.45 -15.11
CA TRP A 468 4.05 -38.36 -14.84
C TRP A 468 4.73 -37.78 -16.08
N GLN A 469 5.11 -38.62 -17.02
CA GLN A 469 5.72 -38.18 -18.28
C GLN A 469 4.73 -37.37 -19.13
N VAL A 470 3.45 -37.79 -19.17
CA VAL A 470 2.38 -37.08 -19.87
C VAL A 470 2.10 -35.74 -19.16
N MET A 471 2.00 -35.74 -17.83
CA MET A 471 1.80 -34.53 -17.05
C MET A 471 2.97 -33.54 -17.29
N TRP A 472 4.20 -33.97 -17.21
CA TRP A 472 5.37 -33.12 -17.45
C TRP A 472 5.38 -32.52 -18.85
N MET A 473 5.06 -33.32 -19.86
CA MET A 473 4.96 -32.85 -21.25
C MET A 473 3.97 -31.67 -21.41
N LEU A 474 2.85 -31.72 -20.70
CA LEU A 474 1.81 -30.66 -20.73
C LEU A 474 2.20 -29.44 -19.90
N ASN A 475 2.85 -29.64 -18.77
CA ASN A 475 3.21 -28.57 -17.82
C ASN A 475 4.48 -27.80 -18.20
N ARG A 476 5.48 -28.48 -18.84
CA ARG A 476 6.81 -27.88 -19.10
C ARG A 476 6.78 -26.53 -19.81
N ILE A 477 5.80 -26.30 -20.69
CA ILE A 477 5.68 -25.05 -21.43
C ILE A 477 5.32 -23.90 -20.50
N PHE A 478 4.42 -24.11 -19.53
CA PHE A 478 4.01 -23.10 -18.57
C PHE A 478 5.15 -22.80 -17.59
N VAL A 479 5.91 -23.82 -17.17
CA VAL A 479 7.11 -23.65 -16.34
C VAL A 479 8.16 -22.80 -17.06
N CYS A 480 8.44 -23.09 -18.34
CA CYS A 480 9.38 -22.28 -19.13
C CYS A 480 8.89 -20.85 -19.31
N LEU A 481 7.60 -20.63 -19.63
CA LEU A 481 7.05 -19.29 -19.86
C LEU A 481 7.01 -18.48 -18.56
N SER A 482 6.66 -19.12 -17.42
CA SER A 482 6.72 -18.46 -16.11
C SER A 482 8.16 -18.13 -15.69
N GLY A 483 9.14 -18.99 -16.01
CA GLY A 483 10.56 -18.72 -15.81
C GLY A 483 11.06 -17.51 -16.59
N ILE A 484 10.65 -17.40 -17.86
CA ILE A 484 10.97 -16.20 -18.69
C ILE A 484 10.28 -14.96 -18.09
N GLY A 485 9.00 -15.08 -17.69
CA GLY A 485 8.27 -14.01 -17.01
C GLY A 485 8.98 -13.53 -15.74
N PHE A 486 9.50 -14.46 -14.93
CA PHE A 486 10.27 -14.17 -13.73
C PHE A 486 11.57 -13.40 -14.02
N VAL A 487 12.34 -13.84 -15.02
CA VAL A 487 13.60 -13.18 -15.42
C VAL A 487 13.36 -11.73 -15.83
N ILE A 488 12.20 -11.43 -16.46
CA ILE A 488 11.82 -10.06 -16.83
C ILE A 488 11.26 -9.30 -15.61
N ALA A 489 10.45 -9.97 -14.78
CA ALA A 489 9.81 -9.37 -13.62
C ALA A 489 10.82 -8.95 -12.54
N CYS A 490 11.85 -9.76 -12.29
CA CYS A 490 12.80 -9.56 -11.21
C CYS A 490 13.52 -8.19 -11.27
N PRO A 491 14.18 -7.79 -12.38
CA PRO A 491 14.87 -6.50 -12.45
C PRO A 491 13.91 -5.31 -12.41
N LEU A 492 12.72 -5.41 -13.05
CA LEU A 492 11.76 -4.33 -13.02
C LEU A 492 11.11 -4.18 -11.63
N SER A 493 10.74 -5.29 -11.01
CA SER A 493 10.20 -5.27 -9.63
C SER A 493 11.23 -4.74 -8.65
N TYR A 494 12.51 -5.12 -8.80
CA TYR A 494 13.60 -4.57 -7.99
C TYR A 494 13.68 -3.04 -8.13
N TRP A 495 13.71 -2.54 -9.37
CA TRP A 495 13.79 -1.11 -9.64
C TRP A 495 12.56 -0.34 -9.09
N LEU A 496 11.34 -0.89 -9.26
CA LEU A 496 10.12 -0.28 -8.73
C LEU A 496 10.14 -0.21 -7.19
N VAL A 497 10.53 -1.31 -6.55
CA VAL A 497 10.60 -1.41 -5.08
C VAL A 497 11.69 -0.50 -4.54
N ASP A 498 12.87 -0.47 -5.14
CA ASP A 498 13.99 0.38 -4.74
C ASP A 498 13.62 1.86 -4.85
N HIS A 499 13.02 2.25 -5.99
CA HIS A 499 12.56 3.63 -6.19
C HIS A 499 11.47 4.03 -5.19
N TRP A 500 10.52 3.14 -4.88
CA TRP A 500 9.49 3.41 -3.87
C TRP A 500 10.07 3.49 -2.47
N LEU A 501 10.96 2.58 -2.08
CA LEU A 501 11.61 2.57 -0.76
C LEU A 501 12.54 3.76 -0.57
N SER A 502 13.16 4.29 -1.62
CA SER A 502 14.01 5.48 -1.54
C SER A 502 13.27 6.75 -1.07
N GLY A 503 11.93 6.76 -1.14
CA GLY A 503 11.10 7.80 -0.55
C GLY A 503 11.00 7.74 0.99
N TYR A 504 11.51 6.67 1.62
CA TYR A 504 11.49 6.48 3.07
C TYR A 504 12.90 6.60 3.65
N PRO A 505 13.16 7.51 4.61
CA PRO A 505 14.45 7.56 5.32
C PRO A 505 14.77 6.26 6.06
N TYR A 506 13.73 5.57 6.53
CA TYR A 506 13.81 4.30 7.24
C TYR A 506 13.02 3.25 6.48
N HIS A 507 13.74 2.30 5.88
CA HIS A 507 13.11 1.26 5.05
C HIS A 507 13.70 -0.13 5.29
N THR A 508 12.89 -1.13 4.97
CA THR A 508 13.32 -2.53 5.01
C THR A 508 14.39 -2.79 3.94
N PRO A 509 15.38 -3.66 4.19
CA PRO A 509 16.27 -4.13 3.14
C PRO A 509 15.52 -4.86 2.02
N ILE A 510 16.05 -4.76 0.80
CA ILE A 510 15.47 -5.49 -0.34
C ILE A 510 15.93 -6.94 -0.29
N TYR A 511 15.04 -7.83 0.12
CA TYR A 511 15.32 -9.25 0.25
C TYR A 511 15.11 -9.99 -1.08
N TRP A 512 16.13 -10.66 -1.59
CA TRP A 512 16.07 -11.45 -2.83
C TRP A 512 15.07 -12.61 -2.79
N TRP A 513 14.87 -13.22 -1.61
CA TRP A 513 13.95 -14.34 -1.42
C TRP A 513 12.47 -13.97 -1.67
N VAL A 514 12.09 -12.69 -1.56
CA VAL A 514 10.74 -12.22 -1.83
C VAL A 514 10.38 -12.40 -3.30
N PHE A 515 11.32 -12.10 -4.20
CA PHE A 515 11.12 -12.32 -5.64
C PHE A 515 10.98 -13.80 -5.95
N LEU A 516 11.81 -14.64 -5.32
CA LEU A 516 11.72 -16.10 -5.46
C LEU A 516 10.39 -16.62 -4.92
N LEU A 517 9.93 -16.13 -3.78
CA LEU A 517 8.63 -16.48 -3.19
C LEU A 517 7.48 -16.12 -4.14
N ALA A 518 7.47 -14.92 -4.73
CA ALA A 518 6.47 -14.51 -5.70
C ALA A 518 6.45 -15.43 -6.93
N PHE A 519 7.62 -15.83 -7.42
CA PHE A 519 7.75 -16.81 -8.49
C PHE A 519 7.21 -18.18 -8.08
N MET A 520 7.58 -18.68 -6.90
CA MET A 520 7.16 -19.99 -6.41
C MET A 520 5.65 -20.06 -6.17
N ILE A 521 5.02 -19.00 -5.64
CA ILE A 521 3.56 -18.90 -5.52
C ILE A 521 2.92 -19.01 -6.91
N THR A 522 3.39 -18.20 -7.87
CA THR A 522 2.85 -18.21 -9.23
C THR A 522 3.02 -19.57 -9.90
N LEU A 523 4.18 -20.20 -9.74
CA LEU A 523 4.47 -21.53 -10.27
C LEU A 523 3.60 -22.62 -9.63
N PHE A 524 3.47 -22.60 -8.30
CA PHE A 524 2.65 -23.54 -7.54
C PHE A 524 1.18 -23.49 -7.99
N VAL A 525 0.61 -22.29 -8.04
CA VAL A 525 -0.78 -22.07 -8.43
C VAL A 525 -1.00 -22.52 -9.89
N THR A 526 -0.05 -22.21 -10.79
CA THR A 526 -0.08 -22.69 -12.18
C THR A 526 0.00 -24.21 -12.24
N PHE A 527 0.91 -24.83 -11.48
CA PHE A 527 1.09 -26.26 -11.45
C PHE A 527 -0.15 -27.01 -10.96
N VAL A 528 -0.80 -26.51 -9.90
CA VAL A 528 -2.04 -27.09 -9.37
C VAL A 528 -3.15 -27.03 -10.42
N THR A 529 -3.31 -25.88 -11.08
CA THR A 529 -4.38 -25.69 -12.09
C THR A 529 -4.17 -26.55 -13.33
N VAL A 530 -2.95 -26.57 -13.86
CA VAL A 530 -2.58 -27.35 -15.04
C VAL A 530 -2.50 -28.84 -14.70
N GLY A 531 -1.94 -29.16 -13.51
CA GLY A 531 -1.68 -30.51 -13.04
C GLY A 531 -2.94 -31.33 -12.90
N TYR A 532 -3.97 -30.75 -12.26
CA TYR A 532 -5.27 -31.45 -12.11
C TYR A 532 -5.85 -31.90 -13.45
N ARG A 533 -5.87 -31.02 -14.44
CA ARG A 533 -6.39 -31.35 -15.79
C ARG A 533 -5.47 -32.28 -16.58
N SER A 534 -4.17 -32.08 -16.46
CA SER A 534 -3.18 -32.94 -17.07
C SER A 534 -3.22 -34.37 -16.50
N TRP A 535 -3.42 -34.48 -15.19
CA TRP A 535 -3.61 -35.77 -14.52
C TRP A 535 -4.87 -36.46 -15.01
N LYS A 536 -6.01 -35.77 -15.09
CA LYS A 536 -7.25 -36.33 -15.63
C LYS A 536 -7.09 -36.78 -17.07
N ALA A 537 -6.34 -36.06 -17.89
CA ALA A 537 -6.03 -36.48 -19.27
C ALA A 537 -5.03 -37.68 -19.33
N ALA A 538 -4.08 -37.72 -18.40
CA ALA A 538 -3.12 -38.81 -18.28
C ALA A 538 -3.76 -40.12 -17.76
N THR A 539 -4.82 -40.04 -16.95
CA THR A 539 -5.56 -41.21 -16.43
C THR A 539 -6.68 -41.69 -17.34
N SER A 540 -7.07 -40.93 -18.39
CA SER A 540 -8.11 -41.32 -19.33
C SER A 540 -7.74 -42.59 -20.11
N ASN A 541 -8.75 -43.38 -20.52
CA ASN A 541 -8.57 -44.62 -21.25
C ASN A 541 -7.97 -44.34 -22.65
N PRO A 542 -6.82 -44.93 -23.02
CA PRO A 542 -6.22 -44.71 -24.33
C PRO A 542 -7.08 -45.18 -25.51
N ALA A 543 -7.95 -46.17 -25.30
CA ALA A 543 -8.86 -46.67 -26.35
C ALA A 543 -9.89 -45.60 -26.79
N ASP A 544 -10.39 -44.77 -25.83
CA ASP A 544 -11.32 -43.67 -26.12
C ASP A 544 -10.63 -42.53 -26.87
N ALA A 545 -9.35 -42.33 -26.58
CA ALA A 545 -8.53 -41.29 -27.23
C ALA A 545 -8.25 -41.61 -28.75
N VAL A 546 -8.24 -42.87 -29.14
CA VAL A 546 -8.00 -43.31 -30.53
C VAL A 546 -9.31 -43.43 -31.31
N LYS A 547 -10.45 -43.68 -30.64
CA LYS A 547 -11.77 -43.82 -31.29
C LYS A 547 -12.45 -42.47 -31.63
N MET A 548 -11.97 -41.35 -31.13
CA MET A 548 -12.50 -40.02 -31.50
C MET A 548 -12.06 -39.65 -32.94
N GLU A 549 -12.84 -40.07 -33.92
CA GLU A 549 -12.84 -39.54 -35.28
C GLU A 549 -13.71 -38.29 -35.38
#